data_c4a5120ec564d428a2d95d1b805adfdb
#
_entry.id   c4a5120ec564d428a2d95d1b805adfdb
#
_cell.length_a   1.000
_cell.length_b   1.000
_cell.length_c   1.000
_cell.angle_alpha   90.00
_cell.angle_beta   90.00
_cell.angle_gamma   90.00
#
_symmetry.space_group_name_H-M   'P 1'
#
loop_
_entity.id
_entity.type
_entity.pdbx_description
1 polymer ?
#
loop_
_entity_poly.entity_id
_entity_poly.type
_entity_poly.pdbx_seq_one_letter_code
_entity_poly.pdbx_strand_id
1 'polypeptide(L)'
;MGSYVISVSLGTGCYRHIQISKNATLYKLHEVILDAFEFVDDHAHAFFMDNKTWSQADAYYSMKMDGYERLTKGRKLEKLNLAKGSQFKYVFDFGEEWRFQCKVLRELEEETKTPVVIREVGEAPFQYGEPNWHGEEWDEEDEDEYEEDNLPEILPQHVIQSLFKTLPIPMKTVEYIHKYFEAGARLYGVIPVMKLLELYNSQNEPVEEDVFLVLTEMIRHEKNLFCILGPEDFDDNTEPNPYNWDVIDDHLLLDDPEDYPRLVKAQGDKPYKILPKEEFIKYADPDYFPATPQNEAMRKYLFGRGDLPNPYDTWLGIQTMVEIDFDLASVINCCECEGLVFNKKYDIGEFAALFQELNNHTRKQINRGHTPDELFKQTHRGMQLLQRLAPENQMSMFDEVPVKPKLTIVGGPSRNGPCPCGSGRKYKNCCGK
;
A
#
# COMPACT_ATOMS: atom_id res chain seq x y z
N MET A 1 -24.61 2.51 -20.21
CA MET A 1 -24.58 2.96 -18.81
C MET A 1 -23.32 2.39 -18.21
N GLY A 2 -22.54 3.16 -17.48
CA GLY A 2 -21.24 2.74 -16.99
C GLY A 2 -21.10 3.06 -15.50
N SER A 3 -19.89 2.88 -14.97
CA SER A 3 -19.56 3.17 -13.58
C SER A 3 -18.34 4.08 -13.49
N TYR A 4 -18.14 4.69 -12.35
CA TYR A 4 -16.91 5.35 -11.95
C TYR A 4 -16.18 4.49 -10.91
N VAL A 5 -14.85 4.55 -10.93
CA VAL A 5 -14.03 4.21 -9.77
C VAL A 5 -13.54 5.53 -9.20
N ILE A 6 -13.89 5.80 -7.96
CA ILE A 6 -13.59 7.05 -7.27
C ILE A 6 -12.70 6.73 -6.07
N SER A 7 -11.51 7.29 -6.02
CA SER A 7 -10.70 7.33 -4.80
C SER A 7 -11.30 8.36 -3.86
N VAL A 8 -11.47 8.00 -2.61
CA VAL A 8 -11.93 8.87 -1.52
C VAL A 8 -10.89 8.78 -0.42
N SER A 9 -10.17 9.85 -0.18
CA SER A 9 -9.07 9.91 0.78
C SER A 9 -9.40 10.88 1.92
N LEU A 10 -9.02 10.47 3.12
CA LEU A 10 -9.12 11.27 4.35
C LEU A 10 -7.72 11.68 4.85
N GLY A 11 -6.81 11.99 3.94
CA GLY A 11 -5.40 12.30 4.20
C GLY A 11 -4.46 11.21 3.73
N THR A 12 -3.16 11.40 3.95
CA THR A 12 -2.13 10.47 3.51
C THR A 12 -2.29 9.11 4.20
N GLY A 13 -2.34 8.03 3.41
CA GLY A 13 -2.40 6.66 3.93
C GLY A 13 -3.78 6.19 4.43
N CYS A 14 -4.86 6.99 4.25
CA CYS A 14 -6.22 6.56 4.60
C CYS A 14 -7.18 6.86 3.44
N TYR A 15 -7.48 5.85 2.61
CA TYR A 15 -8.38 6.03 1.47
C TYR A 15 -9.16 4.75 1.12
N ARG A 16 -10.22 4.96 0.31
CA ARG A 16 -11.10 3.91 -0.21
C ARG A 16 -11.30 4.11 -1.70
N HIS A 17 -11.22 3.05 -2.50
CA HIS A 17 -11.64 3.09 -3.91
C HIS A 17 -13.04 2.52 -4.02
N ILE A 18 -13.96 3.35 -4.43
CA ILE A 18 -15.39 3.03 -4.54
C ILE A 18 -15.77 2.89 -6.01
N GLN A 19 -16.22 1.71 -6.40
CA GLN A 19 -16.82 1.49 -7.70
C GLN A 19 -18.33 1.71 -7.61
N ILE A 20 -18.85 2.69 -8.37
CA ILE A 20 -20.23 3.15 -8.29
C ILE A 20 -20.81 3.45 -9.67
N SER A 21 -22.10 3.11 -9.89
CA SER A 21 -22.80 3.42 -11.15
C SER A 21 -22.83 4.92 -11.44
N LYS A 22 -22.60 5.32 -12.69
CA LYS A 22 -22.80 6.71 -13.15
C LYS A 22 -24.23 7.19 -12.91
N ASN A 23 -25.18 6.28 -12.81
CA ASN A 23 -26.59 6.55 -12.55
C ASN A 23 -26.91 6.74 -11.06
N ALA A 24 -25.97 6.45 -10.16
CA ALA A 24 -26.10 6.72 -8.74
C ALA A 24 -26.14 8.23 -8.45
N THR A 25 -26.68 8.59 -7.30
CA THR A 25 -26.75 9.99 -6.87
C THR A 25 -25.54 10.35 -5.99
N LEU A 26 -25.24 11.65 -5.83
CA LEU A 26 -24.27 12.12 -4.83
C LEU A 26 -24.64 11.65 -3.43
N TYR A 27 -25.94 11.57 -3.11
CA TYR A 27 -26.39 11.03 -1.82
C TYR A 27 -26.02 9.55 -1.67
N LYS A 28 -26.11 8.77 -2.76
CA LYS A 28 -25.68 7.36 -2.72
C LYS A 28 -24.15 7.25 -2.55
N LEU A 29 -23.39 8.14 -3.17
CA LEU A 29 -21.95 8.18 -2.96
C LEU A 29 -21.61 8.53 -1.51
N HIS A 30 -22.30 9.52 -0.91
CA HIS A 30 -22.16 9.83 0.51
C HIS A 30 -22.44 8.62 1.41
N GLU A 31 -23.56 7.88 1.20
CA GLU A 31 -23.88 6.68 2.00
C GLU A 31 -22.73 5.65 1.92
N VAL A 32 -22.16 5.45 0.73
CA VAL A 32 -21.07 4.49 0.54
C VAL A 32 -19.76 4.99 1.15
N ILE A 33 -19.50 6.29 1.13
CA ILE A 33 -18.32 6.86 1.80
C ILE A 33 -18.42 6.62 3.31
N LEU A 34 -19.55 6.96 3.94
CA LEU A 34 -19.72 6.77 5.39
C LEU A 34 -19.62 5.29 5.77
N ASP A 35 -20.23 4.40 4.99
CA ASP A 35 -20.14 2.94 5.20
C ASP A 35 -18.69 2.46 5.10
N ALA A 36 -17.93 2.95 4.09
CA ALA A 36 -16.56 2.58 3.85
C ALA A 36 -15.57 3.10 4.92
N PHE A 37 -15.88 4.19 5.59
CA PHE A 37 -15.10 4.75 6.68
C PHE A 37 -15.74 4.50 8.06
N GLU A 38 -16.74 3.62 8.14
CA GLU A 38 -17.43 3.24 9.37
C GLU A 38 -18.01 4.42 10.16
N PHE A 39 -18.44 5.48 9.45
CA PHE A 39 -19.03 6.67 10.04
C PHE A 39 -20.56 6.54 10.12
N VAL A 40 -21.14 7.09 11.17
CA VAL A 40 -22.59 7.18 11.37
C VAL A 40 -23.14 8.42 10.66
N ASP A 41 -24.22 8.27 9.86
CA ASP A 41 -24.89 9.37 9.13
C ASP A 41 -25.80 10.18 10.07
N ASP A 42 -25.23 11.02 10.90
CA ASP A 42 -25.92 11.83 11.91
C ASP A 42 -25.69 13.35 11.77
N HIS A 43 -24.91 13.77 10.76
CA HIS A 43 -24.61 15.16 10.48
C HIS A 43 -24.82 15.54 9.01
N ALA A 44 -24.77 16.84 8.74
CA ALA A 44 -24.91 17.39 7.39
C ALA A 44 -23.63 17.13 6.56
N HIS A 45 -23.82 17.05 5.22
CA HIS A 45 -22.72 16.88 4.28
C HIS A 45 -22.85 17.78 3.05
N ALA A 46 -21.72 17.99 2.38
CA ALA A 46 -21.67 18.70 1.11
C ALA A 46 -20.59 18.13 0.17
N PHE A 47 -20.83 18.24 -1.15
CA PHE A 47 -19.86 17.99 -2.19
C PHE A 47 -19.53 19.29 -2.91
N PHE A 48 -18.25 19.56 -3.12
CA PHE A 48 -17.71 20.74 -3.81
C PHE A 48 -17.01 20.28 -5.09
N MET A 49 -17.73 20.41 -6.21
CA MET A 49 -17.31 19.84 -7.50
C MET A 49 -16.20 20.67 -8.17
N ASP A 50 -15.93 21.85 -7.69
CA ASP A 50 -14.81 22.73 -8.11
C ASP A 50 -13.53 22.49 -7.29
N ASN A 51 -13.48 21.42 -6.51
CA ASN A 51 -12.38 21.02 -5.64
C ASN A 51 -12.02 22.05 -4.52
N LYS A 52 -12.88 23.02 -4.24
CA LYS A 52 -12.65 24.07 -3.21
C LYS A 52 -13.68 23.96 -2.10
N THR A 53 -13.25 23.60 -0.90
CA THR A 53 -14.11 23.52 0.28
C THR A 53 -14.80 24.86 0.53
N TRP A 54 -16.09 24.82 0.81
CA TRP A 54 -16.95 25.98 1.06
C TRP A 54 -17.16 26.94 -0.14
N SER A 55 -16.69 26.55 -1.32
CA SER A 55 -17.02 27.29 -2.55
C SER A 55 -18.51 27.18 -2.85
N GLN A 56 -19.09 28.30 -3.30
CA GLN A 56 -20.49 28.35 -3.72
C GLN A 56 -20.68 28.10 -5.24
N ALA A 57 -19.61 28.01 -5.98
CA ALA A 57 -19.65 27.95 -7.45
C ALA A 57 -20.31 26.66 -7.95
N ASP A 58 -19.94 25.50 -7.41
CA ASP A 58 -20.50 24.20 -7.79
C ASP A 58 -20.59 23.24 -6.58
N ALA A 59 -21.45 23.57 -5.63
CA ALA A 59 -21.67 22.82 -4.40
C ALA A 59 -23.05 22.16 -4.34
N TYR A 60 -23.12 20.99 -3.67
CA TYR A 60 -24.34 20.22 -3.44
C TYR A 60 -24.40 19.83 -1.96
N TYR A 61 -25.52 20.12 -1.30
CA TYR A 61 -25.71 19.96 0.14
C TYR A 61 -26.71 18.85 0.50
N SER A 62 -26.61 18.29 1.69
CA SER A 62 -27.54 17.29 2.24
C SER A 62 -28.94 17.85 2.44
N MET A 63 -29.06 19.11 2.79
CA MET A 63 -30.32 19.80 3.08
C MET A 63 -30.35 21.19 2.44
N LYS A 64 -31.55 21.78 2.32
CA LYS A 64 -31.67 23.17 1.88
C LYS A 64 -31.18 24.11 2.98
N MET A 65 -30.29 25.00 2.59
CA MET A 65 -29.80 26.09 3.43
C MET A 65 -30.04 27.41 2.70
N ASP A 66 -30.17 28.50 3.42
CA ASP A 66 -30.41 29.84 2.83
C ASP A 66 -29.32 30.17 1.79
N GLY A 67 -29.74 30.30 0.54
CA GLY A 67 -28.85 30.54 -0.59
C GLY A 67 -28.30 29.29 -1.29
N TYR A 68 -28.56 28.07 -0.80
CA TYR A 68 -28.06 26.81 -1.36
C TYR A 68 -29.22 25.88 -1.73
N GLU A 69 -29.58 25.86 -3.02
CA GLU A 69 -30.73 25.09 -3.51
C GLU A 69 -30.36 23.71 -4.10
N ARG A 70 -29.06 23.47 -4.35
CA ARG A 70 -28.60 22.23 -4.99
C ARG A 70 -28.43 21.11 -3.94
N LEU A 71 -29.22 20.06 -4.12
CA LEU A 71 -29.22 18.94 -3.18
C LEU A 71 -28.48 17.71 -3.74
N THR A 72 -27.81 16.97 -2.86
CA THR A 72 -27.19 15.67 -3.16
C THR A 72 -28.21 14.61 -3.52
N LYS A 73 -29.40 14.64 -2.89
CA LYS A 73 -30.54 13.79 -3.22
C LYS A 73 -31.07 14.14 -4.61
N GLY A 74 -31.05 13.15 -5.52
CA GLY A 74 -31.53 13.32 -6.90
C GLY A 74 -30.49 13.82 -7.89
N ARG A 75 -29.30 14.30 -7.46
CA ARG A 75 -28.22 14.66 -8.38
C ARG A 75 -27.41 13.42 -8.75
N LYS A 76 -27.53 12.96 -9.98
CA LYS A 76 -26.82 11.80 -10.49
C LYS A 76 -25.40 12.15 -10.88
N LEU A 77 -24.47 11.24 -10.67
CA LEU A 77 -23.06 11.39 -11.02
C LEU A 77 -22.86 11.65 -12.52
N GLU A 78 -23.61 10.97 -13.40
CA GLU A 78 -23.57 11.19 -14.84
C GLU A 78 -23.88 12.63 -15.30
N LYS A 79 -24.49 13.45 -14.43
CA LYS A 79 -24.86 14.85 -14.70
C LYS A 79 -23.85 15.84 -14.15
N LEU A 80 -22.74 15.37 -13.62
CA LEU A 80 -21.69 16.21 -13.04
C LEU A 80 -20.50 16.42 -13.98
N ASN A 81 -20.58 15.87 -15.21
CA ASN A 81 -19.50 15.92 -16.22
C ASN A 81 -18.15 15.40 -15.68
N LEU A 82 -18.20 14.40 -14.80
CA LEU A 82 -17.01 13.77 -14.28
C LEU A 82 -16.32 12.95 -15.38
N ALA A 83 -15.01 13.07 -15.43
CA ALA A 83 -14.13 12.29 -16.30
C ALA A 83 -12.97 11.73 -15.46
N LYS A 84 -12.17 10.82 -16.02
CA LYS A 84 -10.91 10.39 -15.39
C LYS A 84 -10.08 11.63 -15.02
N GLY A 85 -9.54 11.66 -13.81
CA GLY A 85 -8.77 12.78 -13.27
C GLY A 85 -9.63 13.87 -12.58
N SER A 86 -10.96 13.90 -12.77
CA SER A 86 -11.81 14.88 -12.09
C SER A 86 -11.66 14.77 -10.58
N GLN A 87 -11.39 15.90 -9.93
CA GLN A 87 -11.26 16.02 -8.48
C GLN A 87 -12.38 16.85 -7.90
N PHE A 88 -12.82 16.49 -6.70
CA PHE A 88 -13.82 17.24 -5.95
C PHE A 88 -13.68 16.92 -4.46
N LYS A 89 -14.16 17.84 -3.61
CA LYS A 89 -14.12 17.64 -2.14
C LYS A 89 -15.47 17.21 -1.61
N TYR A 90 -15.43 16.36 -0.60
CA TYR A 90 -16.59 15.97 0.19
C TYR A 90 -16.31 16.35 1.63
N VAL A 91 -17.29 17.01 2.27
CA VAL A 91 -17.22 17.39 3.69
C VAL A 91 -18.41 16.76 4.40
N PHE A 92 -18.13 16.08 5.48
CA PHE A 92 -19.11 15.51 6.39
C PHE A 92 -18.93 16.15 7.77
N ASP A 93 -20.03 16.38 8.46
CA ASP A 93 -20.09 17.11 9.74
C ASP A 93 -19.46 18.50 9.68
N PHE A 94 -20.30 19.54 9.50
CA PHE A 94 -19.82 20.92 9.35
C PHE A 94 -19.25 21.50 10.66
N GLY A 95 -19.35 20.79 11.79
CA GLY A 95 -18.72 21.15 13.06
C GLY A 95 -17.29 20.64 13.15
N GLU A 96 -17.10 19.33 12.91
CA GLU A 96 -15.78 18.67 12.95
C GLU A 96 -15.03 18.75 11.60
N GLU A 97 -15.77 19.07 10.53
CA GLU A 97 -15.22 19.23 9.17
C GLU A 97 -14.40 18.05 8.68
N TRP A 98 -14.98 16.83 8.69
CA TRP A 98 -14.36 15.69 8.04
C TRP A 98 -14.24 15.95 6.54
N ARG A 99 -13.03 16.29 6.09
CA ARG A 99 -12.73 16.69 4.71
C ARG A 99 -12.13 15.52 3.95
N PHE A 100 -12.81 15.07 2.91
CA PHE A 100 -12.36 14.00 2.03
C PHE A 100 -11.99 14.58 0.67
N GLN A 101 -10.84 14.18 0.14
CA GLN A 101 -10.49 14.39 -1.26
C GLN A 101 -11.05 13.25 -2.08
N CYS A 102 -11.78 13.58 -3.14
CA CYS A 102 -12.32 12.60 -4.09
C CYS A 102 -11.67 12.80 -5.46
N LYS A 103 -11.21 11.71 -6.10
CA LYS A 103 -10.64 11.72 -7.45
C LYS A 103 -11.27 10.59 -8.27
N VAL A 104 -11.73 10.88 -9.47
CA VAL A 104 -12.18 9.85 -10.41
C VAL A 104 -10.95 9.19 -11.04
N LEU A 105 -10.69 7.94 -10.67
CA LEU A 105 -9.53 7.19 -11.16
C LEU A 105 -9.77 6.67 -12.57
N ARG A 106 -11.00 6.21 -12.86
CA ARG A 106 -11.37 5.65 -14.17
C ARG A 106 -12.88 5.57 -14.37
N GLU A 107 -13.25 5.43 -15.62
CA GLU A 107 -14.61 5.15 -16.05
C GLU A 107 -14.70 3.70 -16.55
N LEU A 108 -15.79 3.02 -16.24
CA LEU A 108 -16.06 1.66 -16.69
C LEU A 108 -17.30 1.64 -17.55
N GLU A 109 -17.29 0.89 -18.65
CA GLU A 109 -18.46 0.73 -19.52
C GLU A 109 -19.55 -0.10 -18.86
N GLU A 110 -19.19 -1.02 -17.98
CA GLU A 110 -20.14 -1.86 -17.26
C GLU A 110 -20.78 -1.12 -16.09
N GLU A 111 -22.10 -1.32 -15.94
CA GLU A 111 -22.85 -0.74 -14.83
C GLU A 111 -22.76 -1.59 -13.56
N THR A 112 -22.21 -1.01 -12.52
CA THR A 112 -22.17 -1.58 -11.17
C THR A 112 -23.56 -1.44 -10.52
N LYS A 113 -24.25 -2.53 -10.34
CA LYS A 113 -25.62 -2.51 -9.77
C LYS A 113 -25.65 -2.05 -8.33
N THR A 114 -24.71 -2.49 -7.52
CA THR A 114 -24.55 -2.13 -6.11
C THR A 114 -23.15 -1.54 -5.94
N PRO A 115 -23.01 -0.33 -5.40
CA PRO A 115 -21.68 0.22 -5.11
C PRO A 115 -20.87 -0.74 -4.26
N VAL A 116 -19.57 -0.79 -4.51
CA VAL A 116 -18.64 -1.67 -3.79
C VAL A 116 -17.32 -0.94 -3.55
N VAL A 117 -16.77 -1.12 -2.35
CA VAL A 117 -15.39 -0.75 -2.05
C VAL A 117 -14.51 -1.83 -2.66
N ILE A 118 -13.71 -1.44 -3.65
CA ILE A 118 -12.83 -2.37 -4.37
C ILE A 118 -11.40 -2.33 -3.84
N ARG A 119 -11.10 -1.35 -3.00
CA ARG A 119 -9.84 -1.19 -2.29
C ARG A 119 -10.06 -0.37 -1.03
N GLU A 120 -9.31 -0.73 -0.01
CA GLU A 120 -9.31 -0.12 1.29
C GLU A 120 -7.88 -0.06 1.81
N VAL A 121 -7.42 1.13 2.22
CA VAL A 121 -6.08 1.34 2.77
C VAL A 121 -6.18 2.27 3.97
N GLY A 122 -5.44 1.94 5.01
CA GLY A 122 -5.45 2.63 6.28
C GLY A 122 -6.76 2.47 7.05
N GLU A 123 -6.68 2.56 8.37
CA GLU A 123 -7.85 2.53 9.23
C GLU A 123 -8.63 3.84 9.15
N ALA A 124 -9.94 3.73 9.17
CA ALA A 124 -10.79 4.89 9.35
C ALA A 124 -10.58 5.48 10.75
N PRO A 125 -10.44 6.79 10.90
CA PRO A 125 -10.39 7.41 12.22
C PRO A 125 -11.72 7.26 12.94
N PHE A 126 -11.71 7.24 14.26
CA PHE A 126 -12.94 7.28 15.04
C PHE A 126 -13.68 8.60 14.77
N GLN A 127 -14.93 8.50 14.34
CA GLN A 127 -15.78 9.68 14.07
C GLN A 127 -15.95 10.57 15.31
N TYR A 128 -15.98 9.96 16.50
CA TYR A 128 -16.13 10.64 17.79
C TYR A 128 -15.08 10.12 18.76
N GLY A 129 -14.29 11.00 19.33
CA GLY A 129 -13.26 10.66 20.31
C GLY A 129 -12.20 11.74 20.37
N GLU A 130 -11.25 11.64 21.31
CA GLU A 130 -10.08 12.52 21.26
C GLU A 130 -9.29 12.22 19.98
N PRO A 131 -9.26 13.10 18.99
CA PRO A 131 -8.59 12.85 17.76
C PRO A 131 -7.08 13.01 17.98
N ASN A 132 -6.35 11.91 18.04
CA ASN A 132 -4.94 11.95 17.70
C ASN A 132 -4.75 11.99 16.15
N TRP A 133 -5.82 12.27 15.45
CA TRP A 133 -5.77 12.42 14.00
C TRP A 133 -5.57 13.90 13.66
N HIS A 134 -4.32 14.31 13.62
CA HIS A 134 -3.91 15.54 12.94
C HIS A 134 -3.70 15.14 11.48
N GLY A 135 -4.79 15.04 10.71
CA GLY A 135 -4.67 15.12 9.27
C GLY A 135 -3.90 16.41 8.99
N GLU A 136 -2.76 16.27 8.34
CA GLU A 136 -2.04 17.44 7.88
C GLU A 136 -3.03 18.30 7.10
N GLU A 137 -3.21 19.55 7.55
CA GLU A 137 -3.99 20.52 6.79
C GLU A 137 -3.39 20.51 5.38
N TRP A 138 -4.22 20.20 4.40
CA TRP A 138 -3.85 20.38 3.02
C TRP A 138 -3.57 21.86 2.86
N ASP A 139 -2.29 22.27 2.88
CA ASP A 139 -1.90 23.60 2.51
C ASP A 139 -2.42 23.84 1.10
N GLU A 140 -3.25 24.88 0.93
CA GLU A 140 -3.84 25.23 -0.38
C GLU A 140 -2.77 25.62 -1.42
N GLU A 141 -1.49 25.66 -1.01
CA GLU A 141 -0.33 25.98 -1.85
C GLU A 141 0.37 24.74 -2.42
N ASP A 142 0.08 23.51 -1.95
CA ASP A 142 0.56 22.26 -2.54
C ASP A 142 -0.40 21.75 -3.64
N GLU A 143 -0.92 22.64 -4.48
CA GLU A 143 -1.41 22.29 -5.81
C GLU A 143 -0.19 21.95 -6.69
N ASP A 144 0.60 20.94 -6.29
CA ASP A 144 1.45 20.27 -7.26
C ASP A 144 0.51 19.74 -8.33
N GLU A 145 0.65 20.27 -9.53
CA GLU A 145 0.10 19.76 -10.77
C GLU A 145 0.41 18.27 -10.82
N TYR A 146 -0.49 17.42 -10.28
CA TYR A 146 -0.43 15.99 -10.55
C TYR A 146 -0.62 15.88 -12.05
N GLU A 147 0.49 15.74 -12.76
CA GLU A 147 0.51 15.41 -14.18
C GLU A 147 -0.48 14.28 -14.39
N GLU A 148 -1.30 14.39 -15.42
CA GLU A 148 -2.29 13.37 -15.80
C GLU A 148 -1.56 12.03 -15.79
N ASP A 149 -1.95 11.13 -14.89
CA ASP A 149 -1.41 9.77 -14.86
C ASP A 149 -1.60 9.15 -16.24
N ASN A 150 -0.55 9.05 -17.02
CA ASN A 150 -0.50 8.40 -18.33
C ASN A 150 -0.63 6.86 -18.18
N LEU A 151 -1.36 6.42 -17.15
CA LEU A 151 -1.59 5.01 -16.91
C LEU A 151 -2.37 4.39 -18.08
N PRO A 152 -2.00 3.18 -18.51
CA PRO A 152 -2.65 2.49 -19.61
C PRO A 152 -4.16 2.37 -19.41
N GLU A 153 -4.93 2.61 -20.47
CA GLU A 153 -6.38 2.42 -20.45
C GLU A 153 -6.74 0.97 -20.13
N ILE A 154 -7.59 0.76 -19.13
CA ILE A 154 -8.07 -0.59 -18.77
C ILE A 154 -9.18 -1.00 -19.73
N LEU A 155 -8.94 -2.06 -20.47
CA LEU A 155 -9.87 -2.64 -21.44
C LEU A 155 -10.89 -3.57 -20.75
N PRO A 156 -12.11 -3.72 -21.33
CA PRO A 156 -13.08 -4.69 -20.84
C PRO A 156 -12.54 -6.13 -20.90
N GLN A 157 -12.85 -6.94 -19.86
CA GLN A 157 -12.32 -8.30 -19.72
C GLN A 157 -12.54 -9.19 -20.95
N HIS A 158 -13.70 -9.07 -21.62
CA HIS A 158 -13.98 -9.86 -22.82
C HIS A 158 -13.11 -9.50 -24.02
N VAL A 159 -12.65 -8.23 -24.11
CA VAL A 159 -11.73 -7.77 -25.13
C VAL A 159 -10.34 -8.37 -24.86
N ILE A 160 -9.83 -8.25 -23.64
CA ILE A 160 -8.55 -8.84 -23.22
C ILE A 160 -8.53 -10.35 -23.46
N GLN A 161 -9.58 -11.08 -23.05
CA GLN A 161 -9.70 -12.52 -23.29
C GLN A 161 -9.73 -12.89 -24.78
N SER A 162 -10.23 -11.99 -25.63
CA SER A 162 -10.19 -12.18 -27.08
C SER A 162 -8.80 -11.94 -27.65
N LEU A 163 -8.07 -10.96 -27.13
CA LEU A 163 -6.69 -10.66 -27.49
C LEU A 163 -5.75 -11.82 -27.11
N PHE A 164 -5.86 -12.34 -25.89
CA PHE A 164 -5.05 -13.49 -25.46
C PHE A 164 -5.16 -14.70 -26.39
N LYS A 165 -6.33 -14.94 -26.97
CA LYS A 165 -6.54 -16.05 -27.93
C LYS A 165 -5.80 -15.86 -29.28
N THR A 166 -5.31 -14.66 -29.58
CA THR A 166 -4.53 -14.39 -30.79
C THR A 166 -3.06 -14.77 -30.65
N LEU A 167 -2.59 -14.98 -29.42
CA LEU A 167 -1.20 -15.33 -29.15
C LEU A 167 -0.88 -16.75 -29.62
N PRO A 168 0.35 -17.00 -30.13
CA PRO A 168 0.78 -18.31 -30.61
C PRO A 168 1.16 -19.27 -29.47
N ILE A 169 0.59 -19.09 -28.27
CA ILE A 169 0.83 -19.92 -27.09
C ILE A 169 -0.51 -20.38 -26.48
N PRO A 170 -0.55 -21.53 -25.80
CA PRO A 170 -1.77 -22.03 -25.17
C PRO A 170 -2.28 -21.08 -24.06
N MET A 171 -3.59 -20.92 -23.92
CA MET A 171 -4.21 -20.13 -22.85
C MET A 171 -3.71 -20.51 -21.45
N LYS A 172 -3.49 -21.82 -21.21
CA LYS A 172 -2.90 -22.28 -19.94
C LYS A 172 -1.51 -21.68 -19.68
N THR A 173 -0.73 -21.46 -20.73
CA THR A 173 0.59 -20.80 -20.64
C THR A 173 0.39 -19.32 -20.33
N VAL A 174 -0.58 -18.64 -20.96
CA VAL A 174 -0.94 -17.24 -20.68
C VAL A 174 -1.33 -17.07 -19.20
N GLU A 175 -2.27 -17.89 -18.71
CA GLU A 175 -2.71 -17.87 -17.31
C GLU A 175 -1.57 -18.15 -16.34
N TYR A 176 -0.61 -18.98 -16.75
CA TYR A 176 0.52 -19.31 -15.91
C TYR A 176 1.59 -18.19 -15.89
N ILE A 177 1.82 -17.52 -17.01
CA ILE A 177 2.67 -16.33 -17.08
C ILE A 177 2.05 -15.22 -16.25
N HIS A 178 0.73 -15.01 -16.32
CA HIS A 178 0.03 -14.02 -15.51
C HIS A 178 0.33 -14.18 -14.02
N LYS A 179 0.33 -15.43 -13.51
CA LYS A 179 0.74 -15.70 -12.12
C LYS A 179 2.19 -15.33 -11.81
N TYR A 180 3.08 -15.30 -12.79
CA TYR A 180 4.44 -14.79 -12.60
C TYR A 180 4.47 -13.30 -12.43
N PHE A 181 3.59 -12.55 -13.11
CA PHE A 181 3.43 -11.11 -12.89
C PHE A 181 2.92 -10.82 -11.48
N GLU A 182 1.83 -11.49 -11.06
CA GLU A 182 1.26 -11.37 -9.71
C GLU A 182 2.31 -11.69 -8.63
N ALA A 183 2.98 -12.84 -8.76
CA ALA A 183 3.99 -13.27 -7.80
C ALA A 183 5.22 -12.36 -7.78
N GLY A 184 5.63 -11.85 -8.95
CA GLY A 184 6.77 -10.95 -9.10
C GLY A 184 6.52 -9.59 -8.47
N ALA A 185 5.37 -9.00 -8.74
CA ALA A 185 4.93 -7.75 -8.13
C ALA A 185 4.95 -7.87 -6.61
N ARG A 186 4.22 -8.82 -6.06
CA ARG A 186 4.09 -8.99 -4.61
C ARG A 186 5.41 -9.32 -3.90
N LEU A 187 6.21 -10.26 -4.43
CA LEU A 187 7.45 -10.69 -3.76
C LEU A 187 8.54 -9.63 -3.81
N TYR A 188 8.61 -8.89 -4.91
CA TYR A 188 9.71 -7.95 -5.14
C TYR A 188 9.30 -6.47 -5.04
N GLY A 189 8.00 -6.17 -5.02
CA GLY A 189 7.47 -4.81 -5.14
C GLY A 189 7.65 -4.24 -6.55
N VAL A 190 8.87 -4.31 -7.08
CA VAL A 190 9.24 -3.88 -8.43
C VAL A 190 10.17 -4.90 -9.07
N ILE A 191 9.85 -5.33 -10.30
CA ILE A 191 10.71 -6.20 -11.10
C ILE A 191 10.64 -5.80 -12.58
N PRO A 192 11.80 -5.58 -13.26
CA PRO A 192 11.81 -5.35 -14.70
C PRO A 192 11.16 -6.51 -15.47
N VAL A 193 10.35 -6.17 -16.47
CA VAL A 193 9.64 -7.13 -17.32
C VAL A 193 10.61 -8.16 -17.93
N MET A 194 11.76 -7.71 -18.42
CA MET A 194 12.78 -8.61 -18.98
C MET A 194 13.39 -9.54 -17.92
N LYS A 195 13.51 -9.10 -16.67
CA LYS A 195 13.96 -9.94 -15.57
C LYS A 195 12.92 -11.00 -15.19
N LEU A 196 11.64 -10.65 -15.29
CA LEU A 196 10.55 -11.59 -15.08
C LEU A 196 10.51 -12.67 -16.19
N LEU A 197 10.76 -12.28 -17.46
CA LEU A 197 10.91 -13.24 -18.56
C LEU A 197 12.08 -14.20 -18.33
N GLU A 198 13.25 -13.67 -17.94
CA GLU A 198 14.41 -14.50 -17.57
C GLU A 198 14.06 -15.51 -16.47
N LEU A 199 13.39 -15.04 -15.42
CA LEU A 199 12.93 -15.90 -14.33
C LEU A 199 11.97 -16.98 -14.81
N TYR A 200 10.95 -16.61 -15.59
CA TYR A 200 9.97 -17.54 -16.14
C TYR A 200 10.67 -18.62 -17.00
N ASN A 201 11.51 -18.20 -17.95
CA ASN A 201 12.20 -19.09 -18.88
C ASN A 201 13.24 -20.00 -18.19
N SER A 202 13.77 -19.57 -17.05
CA SER A 202 14.69 -20.44 -16.25
C SER A 202 13.97 -21.59 -15.54
N GLN A 203 12.65 -21.51 -15.38
CA GLN A 203 11.86 -22.43 -14.56
C GLN A 203 10.80 -23.19 -15.35
N ASN A 204 10.51 -22.79 -16.59
CA ASN A 204 9.46 -23.34 -17.43
C ASN A 204 9.94 -23.63 -18.84
N GLU A 205 9.05 -24.19 -19.68
CA GLU A 205 9.26 -24.21 -21.11
C GLU A 205 9.38 -22.76 -21.62
N PRO A 206 10.47 -22.40 -22.30
CA PRO A 206 10.72 -21.00 -22.65
C PRO A 206 9.66 -20.45 -23.62
N VAL A 207 9.32 -19.19 -23.41
CA VAL A 207 8.50 -18.38 -24.31
C VAL A 207 9.39 -17.41 -25.06
N GLU A 208 9.13 -17.24 -26.36
CA GLU A 208 9.83 -16.28 -27.20
C GLU A 208 9.62 -14.85 -26.68
N GLU A 209 10.67 -14.05 -26.73
CA GLU A 209 10.69 -12.68 -26.20
C GLU A 209 9.58 -11.81 -26.78
N ASP A 210 9.42 -11.81 -28.12
CA ASP A 210 8.40 -11.03 -28.81
C ASP A 210 6.97 -11.41 -28.36
N VAL A 211 6.72 -12.72 -28.15
CA VAL A 211 5.43 -13.21 -27.68
C VAL A 211 5.16 -12.77 -26.23
N PHE A 212 6.21 -12.79 -25.40
CA PHE A 212 6.11 -12.34 -24.01
C PHE A 212 5.84 -10.84 -23.93
N LEU A 213 6.53 -10.01 -24.72
CA LEU A 213 6.31 -8.56 -24.73
C LEU A 213 4.92 -8.18 -25.25
N VAL A 214 4.41 -8.87 -26.28
CA VAL A 214 3.03 -8.66 -26.75
C VAL A 214 2.02 -9.07 -25.67
N LEU A 215 2.25 -10.17 -24.96
CA LEU A 215 1.41 -10.59 -23.84
C LEU A 215 1.48 -9.54 -22.69
N THR A 216 2.67 -9.02 -22.40
CA THR A 216 2.88 -7.99 -21.38
C THR A 216 2.08 -6.72 -21.69
N GLU A 217 2.08 -6.27 -22.94
CA GLU A 217 1.25 -5.14 -23.38
C GLU A 217 -0.25 -5.42 -23.17
N MET A 218 -0.71 -6.62 -23.48
CA MET A 218 -2.12 -6.99 -23.25
C MET A 218 -2.47 -6.98 -21.76
N ILE A 219 -1.59 -7.53 -20.89
CA ILE A 219 -1.77 -7.57 -19.42
C ILE A 219 -1.75 -6.15 -18.84
N ARG A 220 -0.99 -5.23 -19.41
CA ARG A 220 -0.91 -3.82 -19.03
C ARG A 220 -2.27 -3.12 -19.08
N HIS A 221 -3.16 -3.57 -19.96
CA HIS A 221 -4.53 -3.07 -20.11
C HIS A 221 -5.57 -3.87 -19.30
N GLU A 222 -5.13 -4.80 -18.47
CA GLU A 222 -6.00 -5.61 -17.63
C GLU A 222 -6.08 -5.03 -16.20
N LYS A 223 -7.21 -5.25 -15.54
CA LYS A 223 -7.34 -4.87 -14.12
C LYS A 223 -6.64 -5.89 -13.24
N ASN A 224 -5.52 -5.51 -12.66
CA ASN A 224 -4.69 -6.33 -11.79
C ASN A 224 -4.43 -5.66 -10.44
N LEU A 225 -3.84 -6.39 -9.49
CA LEU A 225 -3.25 -5.87 -8.25
C LEU A 225 -1.79 -5.41 -8.46
N PHE A 226 -1.40 -5.20 -9.70
CA PHE A 226 -0.11 -4.66 -10.11
C PHE A 226 -0.30 -3.81 -11.36
N CYS A 227 0.64 -2.92 -11.60
CA CYS A 227 0.73 -2.14 -12.83
C CYS A 227 1.99 -2.54 -13.61
N ILE A 228 1.98 -2.33 -14.92
CA ILE A 228 3.17 -2.44 -15.77
C ILE A 228 3.39 -1.07 -16.38
N LEU A 229 4.47 -0.41 -15.98
CA LEU A 229 4.77 0.96 -16.40
C LEU A 229 6.21 1.07 -16.89
N GLY A 230 6.40 2.00 -17.83
CA GLY A 230 7.69 2.41 -18.34
C GLY A 230 7.97 3.89 -18.11
N PRO A 231 9.16 4.38 -18.48
CA PRO A 231 9.49 5.79 -18.37
C PRO A 231 8.52 6.72 -19.11
N GLU A 232 7.91 6.24 -20.20
CA GLU A 232 6.92 6.96 -21.00
C GLU A 232 5.61 7.23 -20.25
N ASP A 233 5.30 6.48 -19.22
CA ASP A 233 4.09 6.69 -18.41
C ASP A 233 4.26 7.84 -17.41
N PHE A 234 5.50 8.29 -17.21
CA PHE A 234 5.88 9.37 -16.30
C PHE A 234 6.40 10.63 -17.05
N ASP A 235 6.74 10.52 -18.35
CA ASP A 235 7.26 11.61 -19.15
C ASP A 235 6.78 11.48 -20.59
N ASP A 236 5.88 12.36 -21.03
CA ASP A 236 5.29 12.43 -22.37
C ASP A 236 6.32 12.56 -23.50
N ASN A 237 7.53 12.98 -23.19
CA ASN A 237 8.61 13.13 -24.19
C ASN A 237 9.43 11.86 -24.36
N THR A 238 9.12 10.80 -23.61
CA THR A 238 9.83 9.52 -23.71
C THR A 238 9.11 8.58 -24.65
N GLU A 239 9.85 8.04 -25.64
CA GLU A 239 9.31 7.06 -26.58
C GLU A 239 9.06 5.71 -25.86
N PRO A 240 7.91 5.05 -26.07
CA PRO A 240 7.57 3.77 -25.48
C PRO A 240 8.63 2.70 -25.79
N ASN A 241 9.11 2.03 -24.74
CA ASN A 241 10.08 0.97 -24.87
C ASN A 241 9.81 -0.19 -23.89
N PRO A 242 9.18 -1.29 -24.35
CA PRO A 242 8.82 -2.42 -23.49
C PRO A 242 9.98 -3.08 -22.73
N TYR A 243 11.21 -2.88 -23.21
CA TYR A 243 12.42 -3.39 -22.54
C TYR A 243 12.74 -2.64 -21.23
N ASN A 244 12.16 -1.45 -21.05
CA ASN A 244 12.35 -0.61 -19.87
C ASN A 244 11.14 -0.62 -18.92
N TRP A 245 10.16 -1.50 -19.17
CA TRP A 245 8.99 -1.61 -18.31
C TRP A 245 9.28 -2.38 -17.03
N ASP A 246 8.68 -1.91 -15.96
CA ASP A 246 8.66 -2.56 -14.66
C ASP A 246 7.27 -3.10 -14.33
N VAL A 247 7.22 -4.25 -13.72
CA VAL A 247 6.03 -4.79 -13.03
C VAL A 247 6.09 -4.26 -11.60
N ILE A 248 5.08 -3.51 -11.21
CA ILE A 248 5.04 -2.73 -9.98
C ILE A 248 3.84 -3.18 -9.16
N ASP A 249 4.04 -3.52 -7.90
CA ASP A 249 2.94 -3.77 -6.97
C ASP A 249 2.11 -2.49 -6.84
N ASP A 250 0.78 -2.59 -6.99
CA ASP A 250 -0.10 -1.42 -7.14
C ASP A 250 -0.11 -0.49 -5.92
N HIS A 251 0.17 -1.00 -4.71
CA HIS A 251 0.26 -0.15 -3.51
C HIS A 251 1.34 0.92 -3.60
N LEU A 252 2.42 0.69 -4.37
CA LEU A 252 3.52 1.66 -4.56
C LEU A 252 3.16 2.86 -5.44
N LEU A 253 1.99 2.83 -6.08
CA LEU A 253 1.52 3.88 -6.99
C LEU A 253 0.26 4.57 -6.47
N LEU A 254 -0.33 4.05 -5.40
CA LEU A 254 -1.67 4.44 -4.98
C LEU A 254 -1.67 5.28 -3.71
N ASP A 255 -0.70 5.07 -2.83
CA ASP A 255 -0.60 5.76 -1.53
C ASP A 255 0.21 7.06 -1.66
N ASP A 256 1.46 6.96 -2.07
CA ASP A 256 2.36 8.07 -2.32
C ASP A 256 3.11 7.79 -3.64
N PRO A 257 3.03 8.65 -4.67
CA PRO A 257 3.77 8.47 -5.92
C PRO A 257 5.28 8.31 -5.73
N GLU A 258 5.82 8.81 -4.62
CA GLU A 258 7.23 8.69 -4.25
C GLU A 258 7.62 7.30 -3.73
N ASP A 259 6.66 6.44 -3.35
CA ASP A 259 6.98 5.12 -2.79
C ASP A 259 7.63 4.19 -3.81
N TYR A 260 7.23 4.25 -5.08
CA TYR A 260 7.88 3.52 -6.15
C TYR A 260 9.35 3.92 -6.32
N PRO A 261 9.72 5.18 -6.57
CA PRO A 261 11.12 5.58 -6.68
C PRO A 261 11.91 5.38 -5.37
N ARG A 262 11.28 5.54 -4.20
CA ARG A 262 11.91 5.22 -2.90
C ARG A 262 12.28 3.75 -2.80
N LEU A 263 11.37 2.84 -3.16
CA LEU A 263 11.62 1.41 -3.12
C LEU A 263 12.74 1.02 -4.09
N VAL A 264 12.69 1.49 -5.34
CA VAL A 264 13.74 1.24 -6.35
C VAL A 264 15.11 1.68 -5.85
N LYS A 265 15.20 2.89 -5.27
CA LYS A 265 16.43 3.43 -4.67
C LYS A 265 16.91 2.58 -3.49
N ALA A 266 16.02 2.15 -2.63
CA ALA A 266 16.36 1.35 -1.45
C ALA A 266 16.75 -0.09 -1.81
N GLN A 267 16.18 -0.66 -2.86
CA GLN A 267 16.59 -1.95 -3.42
C GLN A 267 18.03 -1.91 -3.95
N GLY A 268 18.43 -0.80 -4.61
CA GLY A 268 19.78 -0.61 -5.15
C GLY A 268 20.21 -1.79 -6.04
N ASP A 269 21.46 -2.22 -5.89
CA ASP A 269 22.05 -3.32 -6.68
C ASP A 269 21.87 -4.72 -6.05
N LYS A 270 20.96 -4.86 -5.08
CA LYS A 270 20.70 -6.18 -4.48
C LYS A 270 20.23 -7.17 -5.55
N PRO A 271 20.74 -8.41 -5.57
CA PRO A 271 20.24 -9.43 -6.49
C PRO A 271 18.80 -9.82 -6.12
N TYR A 272 18.01 -10.20 -7.13
CA TYR A 272 16.70 -10.81 -6.88
C TYR A 272 16.85 -12.18 -6.25
N LYS A 273 16.06 -12.48 -5.22
CA LYS A 273 15.97 -13.81 -4.64
C LYS A 273 15.19 -14.73 -5.58
N ILE A 274 15.89 -15.67 -6.20
CA ILE A 274 15.24 -16.67 -7.03
C ILE A 274 14.75 -17.80 -6.12
N LEU A 275 13.43 -17.96 -6.03
CA LEU A 275 12.78 -19.04 -5.31
C LEU A 275 12.57 -20.25 -6.26
N PRO A 276 12.46 -21.49 -5.72
CA PRO A 276 11.94 -22.62 -6.49
C PRO A 276 10.55 -22.27 -7.06
N LYS A 277 10.26 -22.76 -8.26
CA LYS A 277 9.01 -22.49 -8.99
C LYS A 277 7.76 -22.67 -8.13
N GLU A 278 7.67 -23.78 -7.40
CA GLU A 278 6.52 -24.15 -6.57
C GLU A 278 6.35 -23.24 -5.34
N GLU A 279 7.42 -22.58 -4.90
CA GLU A 279 7.37 -21.58 -3.82
C GLU A 279 7.03 -20.21 -4.41
N PHE A 280 7.67 -19.82 -5.50
CA PHE A 280 7.47 -18.53 -6.14
C PHE A 280 6.00 -18.30 -6.53
N ILE A 281 5.40 -19.27 -7.19
CA ILE A 281 4.03 -19.14 -7.72
C ILE A 281 2.95 -18.98 -6.63
N LYS A 282 3.27 -19.34 -5.39
CA LYS A 282 2.34 -19.13 -4.26
C LYS A 282 2.14 -17.65 -3.93
N TYR A 283 3.11 -16.81 -4.26
CA TYR A 283 2.99 -15.36 -4.07
C TYR A 283 2.00 -14.69 -5.03
N ALA A 284 1.48 -15.41 -6.02
CA ALA A 284 0.35 -14.97 -6.82
C ALA A 284 -0.98 -14.95 -6.04
N ASP A 285 -1.05 -15.65 -4.91
CA ASP A 285 -2.19 -15.61 -3.99
C ASP A 285 -1.97 -14.48 -2.98
N PRO A 286 -2.83 -13.42 -2.96
CA PRO A 286 -2.66 -12.29 -2.05
C PRO A 286 -2.72 -12.69 -0.56
N ASP A 287 -3.39 -13.78 -0.22
CA ASP A 287 -3.52 -14.28 1.15
C ASP A 287 -2.40 -15.26 1.54
N TYR A 288 -1.47 -15.54 0.63
CA TYR A 288 -0.38 -16.47 0.92
C TYR A 288 0.72 -15.82 1.76
N PHE A 289 1.01 -16.42 2.90
CA PHE A 289 2.22 -16.15 3.71
C PHE A 289 2.96 -17.45 4.02
N PRO A 290 4.30 -17.45 3.91
CA PRO A 290 5.08 -18.67 4.21
C PRO A 290 4.86 -19.15 5.64
N ALA A 291 4.57 -20.43 5.82
CA ALA A 291 4.42 -21.07 7.12
C ALA A 291 5.80 -21.30 7.79
N THR A 292 6.47 -20.21 8.18
CA THR A 292 7.73 -20.27 8.91
C THR A 292 7.47 -20.44 10.41
N PRO A 293 8.43 -20.99 11.18
CA PRO A 293 8.30 -21.06 12.64
C PRO A 293 8.03 -19.71 13.29
N GLN A 294 8.58 -18.62 12.74
CA GLN A 294 8.43 -17.26 13.24
C GLN A 294 7.02 -16.74 12.98
N ASN A 295 6.50 -16.97 11.76
CA ASN A 295 5.13 -16.63 11.42
C ASN A 295 4.13 -17.39 12.28
N GLU A 296 4.32 -18.70 12.45
CA GLU A 296 3.47 -19.51 13.33
C GLU A 296 3.56 -19.09 14.81
N ALA A 297 4.71 -18.61 15.27
CA ALA A 297 4.87 -18.11 16.63
C ALA A 297 4.07 -16.82 16.85
N MET A 298 4.13 -15.87 15.92
CA MET A 298 3.33 -14.65 15.96
C MET A 298 1.83 -14.98 15.88
N ARG A 299 1.42 -15.82 14.94
CA ARG A 299 0.04 -16.28 14.82
C ARG A 299 -0.46 -16.89 16.11
N LYS A 300 0.30 -17.81 16.70
CA LYS A 300 -0.05 -18.45 17.98
C LYS A 300 -0.18 -17.45 19.13
N TYR A 301 0.68 -16.44 19.17
CA TYR A 301 0.61 -15.37 20.16
C TYR A 301 -0.71 -14.59 20.04
N LEU A 302 -1.05 -14.13 18.83
CA LEU A 302 -2.27 -13.36 18.58
C LEU A 302 -3.54 -14.19 18.86
N PHE A 303 -3.61 -15.42 18.34
CA PHE A 303 -4.76 -16.31 18.55
C PHE A 303 -4.89 -16.81 19.99
N GLY A 304 -3.81 -16.79 20.76
CA GLY A 304 -3.81 -17.11 22.20
C GLY A 304 -4.32 -15.97 23.07
N ARG A 305 -4.50 -14.78 22.52
CA ARG A 305 -5.05 -13.62 23.23
C ARG A 305 -6.58 -13.71 23.23
N GLY A 306 -7.19 -13.50 24.37
CA GLY A 306 -8.66 -13.47 24.48
C GLY A 306 -9.25 -12.08 24.42
N ASP A 307 -8.43 -11.07 24.13
CA ASP A 307 -8.79 -9.63 24.08
C ASP A 307 -8.81 -9.06 22.66
N LEU A 308 -8.34 -9.78 21.65
CA LEU A 308 -8.37 -9.37 20.26
C LEU A 308 -9.72 -9.71 19.62
N PRO A 309 -10.43 -8.74 19.03
CA PRO A 309 -11.70 -8.98 18.31
C PRO A 309 -11.51 -9.90 17.11
N ASN A 310 -10.50 -9.65 16.29
CA ASN A 310 -10.21 -10.42 15.09
C ASN A 310 -8.71 -10.74 14.96
N PRO A 311 -8.21 -11.78 15.63
CA PRO A 311 -6.79 -12.12 15.60
C PRO A 311 -6.27 -12.57 14.23
N TYR A 312 -7.16 -12.97 13.31
CA TYR A 312 -6.77 -13.34 11.95
C TYR A 312 -6.41 -12.11 11.13
N ASP A 313 -7.24 -11.07 11.13
CA ASP A 313 -7.00 -9.85 10.36
C ASP A 313 -5.79 -9.09 10.92
N THR A 314 -5.66 -9.01 12.26
CA THR A 314 -4.45 -8.45 12.89
C THR A 314 -3.19 -9.21 12.47
N TRP A 315 -3.24 -10.56 12.42
CA TRP A 315 -2.11 -11.35 11.94
C TRP A 315 -1.80 -11.08 10.46
N LEU A 316 -2.81 -11.00 9.61
CA LEU A 316 -2.69 -10.70 8.18
C LEU A 316 -2.06 -9.30 7.97
N GLY A 317 -2.57 -8.29 8.66
CA GLY A 317 -2.04 -6.93 8.64
C GLY A 317 -0.56 -6.86 9.04
N ILE A 318 -0.17 -7.52 10.14
CA ILE A 318 1.23 -7.59 10.56
C ILE A 318 2.11 -8.23 9.47
N GLN A 319 1.65 -9.30 8.81
CA GLN A 319 2.42 -9.95 7.74
C GLN A 319 2.68 -8.98 6.58
N THR A 320 1.64 -8.31 6.12
CA THR A 320 1.73 -7.33 5.03
C THR A 320 2.67 -6.18 5.41
N MET A 321 2.50 -5.58 6.59
CA MET A 321 3.36 -4.49 7.05
C MET A 321 4.84 -4.91 7.14
N VAL A 322 5.11 -6.15 7.54
CA VAL A 322 6.48 -6.67 7.61
C VAL A 322 7.06 -6.92 6.21
N GLU A 323 6.28 -7.38 5.24
CA GLU A 323 6.72 -7.57 3.84
C GLU A 323 7.14 -6.25 3.19
N ILE A 324 6.41 -5.16 3.46
CA ILE A 324 6.70 -3.81 2.94
C ILE A 324 7.59 -2.95 3.85
N ASP A 325 8.16 -3.54 4.89
CA ASP A 325 9.23 -2.99 5.75
C ASP A 325 8.81 -1.95 6.79
N PHE A 326 7.57 -1.99 7.28
CA PHE A 326 7.16 -1.16 8.42
C PHE A 326 7.96 -1.47 9.69
N ASP A 327 8.21 -0.45 10.49
CA ASP A 327 8.91 -0.59 11.76
C ASP A 327 8.00 -1.11 12.89
N LEU A 328 8.61 -1.51 14.00
CA LEU A 328 7.87 -2.03 15.16
C LEU A 328 6.88 -1.01 15.73
N ALA A 329 7.20 0.29 15.70
CA ALA A 329 6.35 1.31 16.30
C ALA A 329 5.06 1.48 15.46
N SER A 330 5.21 1.53 14.14
CA SER A 330 4.08 1.59 13.20
C SER A 330 3.18 0.35 13.32
N VAL A 331 3.77 -0.85 13.40
CA VAL A 331 3.01 -2.10 13.58
C VAL A 331 2.29 -2.13 14.93
N ILE A 332 2.91 -1.67 16.02
CA ILE A 332 2.25 -1.59 17.32
C ILE A 332 1.06 -0.62 17.25
N ASN A 333 1.25 0.55 16.67
CA ASN A 333 0.19 1.55 16.56
C ASN A 333 -1.02 1.00 15.78
N CYS A 334 -0.79 0.38 14.64
CA CYS A 334 -1.83 -0.28 13.87
C CYS A 334 -2.56 -1.36 14.68
N CYS A 335 -1.81 -2.25 15.35
CA CYS A 335 -2.41 -3.31 16.17
C CYS A 335 -3.19 -2.77 17.38
N GLU A 336 -2.76 -1.64 17.99
CA GLU A 336 -3.50 -1.00 19.08
C GLU A 336 -4.84 -0.43 18.60
N CYS A 337 -4.90 0.10 17.38
CA CYS A 337 -6.16 0.50 16.74
C CYS A 337 -7.11 -0.69 16.52
N GLU A 338 -6.59 -1.86 16.16
CA GLU A 338 -7.37 -3.11 16.06
C GLU A 338 -7.76 -3.73 17.41
N GLY A 339 -7.43 -3.08 18.52
CA GLY A 339 -7.79 -3.52 19.86
C GLY A 339 -6.71 -4.34 20.60
N LEU A 340 -5.49 -4.40 20.08
CA LEU A 340 -4.36 -5.02 20.79
C LEU A 340 -3.98 -4.15 22.00
N VAL A 341 -4.09 -4.67 23.21
CA VAL A 341 -3.77 -3.94 24.43
C VAL A 341 -2.59 -4.57 25.15
N PHE A 342 -1.54 -3.79 25.40
CA PHE A 342 -0.41 -4.22 26.23
C PHE A 342 -0.65 -3.92 27.71
N ASN A 343 -0.44 -4.92 28.56
CA ASN A 343 -0.68 -4.84 30.00
C ASN A 343 0.19 -5.85 30.76
N LYS A 344 -0.06 -6.04 32.06
CA LYS A 344 0.71 -7.02 32.88
C LYS A 344 0.58 -8.47 32.44
N LYS A 345 -0.50 -8.83 31.74
CA LYS A 345 -0.72 -10.19 31.22
C LYS A 345 -0.09 -10.36 29.83
N TYR A 346 -0.07 -9.30 29.04
CA TYR A 346 0.46 -9.30 27.68
C TYR A 346 1.55 -8.23 27.57
N ASP A 347 2.80 -8.69 27.68
CA ASP A 347 3.98 -7.81 27.71
C ASP A 347 4.36 -7.37 26.30
N ILE A 348 4.53 -6.07 26.11
CA ILE A 348 5.03 -5.48 24.86
C ILE A 348 6.41 -6.04 24.48
N GLY A 349 7.23 -6.43 25.46
CA GLY A 349 8.52 -7.04 25.21
C GLY A 349 8.44 -8.41 24.55
N GLU A 350 7.42 -9.22 24.88
CA GLU A 350 7.17 -10.49 24.22
C GLU A 350 6.75 -10.27 22.75
N PHE A 351 5.84 -9.32 22.50
CA PHE A 351 5.45 -8.96 21.14
C PHE A 351 6.63 -8.44 20.32
N ALA A 352 7.42 -7.53 20.87
CA ALA A 352 8.61 -6.98 20.22
C ALA A 352 9.64 -8.06 19.85
N ALA A 353 9.82 -9.06 20.70
CA ALA A 353 10.71 -10.20 20.42
C ALA A 353 10.17 -11.06 19.28
N LEU A 354 8.87 -11.35 19.26
CA LEU A 354 8.21 -12.09 18.18
C LEU A 354 8.27 -11.31 16.87
N PHE A 355 7.99 -10.02 16.91
CA PHE A 355 8.11 -9.14 15.74
C PHE A 355 9.53 -9.13 15.18
N GLN A 356 10.56 -8.99 16.02
CA GLN A 356 11.95 -8.99 15.59
C GLN A 356 12.34 -10.30 14.88
N GLU A 357 11.90 -11.43 15.42
CA GLU A 357 12.14 -12.74 14.79
C GLU A 357 11.38 -12.87 13.48
N LEU A 358 10.10 -12.45 13.43
CA LEU A 358 9.30 -12.43 12.22
C LEU A 358 9.95 -11.53 11.16
N ASN A 359 10.29 -10.30 11.52
CA ASN A 359 10.89 -9.30 10.64
C ASN A 359 12.20 -9.79 10.01
N ASN A 360 13.05 -10.48 10.78
CA ASN A 360 14.32 -11.01 10.29
C ASN A 360 14.15 -12.17 9.29
N HIS A 361 13.04 -12.91 9.36
CA HIS A 361 12.80 -14.12 8.59
C HIS A 361 11.68 -13.99 7.54
N THR A 362 11.06 -12.81 7.42
CA THR A 362 10.09 -12.50 6.35
C THR A 362 10.83 -11.96 5.12
N ARG A 363 10.40 -12.40 3.94
CA ARG A 363 10.88 -11.86 2.66
C ARG A 363 10.35 -10.45 2.48
N LYS A 364 11.22 -9.54 2.05
CA LYS A 364 10.88 -8.12 1.94
C LYS A 364 11.05 -7.60 0.53
N GLN A 365 10.12 -6.75 0.11
CA GLN A 365 10.21 -6.06 -1.17
C GLN A 365 11.49 -5.22 -1.28
N ILE A 366 11.84 -4.45 -0.25
CA ILE A 366 13.07 -3.64 -0.19
C ILE A 366 14.36 -4.47 -0.32
N ASN A 367 14.28 -5.76 -0.07
CA ASN A 367 15.37 -6.72 -0.18
C ASN A 367 15.28 -7.62 -1.43
N ARG A 368 14.44 -7.23 -2.41
CA ARG A 368 14.18 -8.03 -3.62
C ARG A 368 13.91 -9.50 -3.31
N GLY A 369 13.00 -9.74 -2.35
CA GLY A 369 12.55 -11.09 -1.94
C GLY A 369 13.50 -11.84 -1.02
N HIS A 370 14.62 -11.26 -0.59
CA HIS A 370 15.45 -11.83 0.46
C HIS A 370 14.90 -11.50 1.85
N THR A 371 15.11 -12.42 2.80
CA THR A 371 14.95 -12.08 4.21
C THR A 371 16.16 -11.28 4.71
N PRO A 372 16.01 -10.41 5.72
CA PRO A 372 17.16 -9.74 6.35
C PRO A 372 18.25 -10.70 6.82
N ASP A 373 17.87 -11.86 7.38
CA ASP A 373 18.81 -12.88 7.85
C ASP A 373 19.59 -13.55 6.69
N GLU A 374 18.97 -13.76 5.53
CA GLU A 374 19.67 -14.25 4.33
C GLU A 374 20.73 -13.25 3.86
N LEU A 375 20.41 -11.97 3.76
CA LEU A 375 21.36 -10.92 3.34
C LEU A 375 22.51 -10.78 4.34
N PHE A 376 22.18 -10.79 5.63
CA PHE A 376 23.19 -10.74 6.68
C PHE A 376 24.20 -11.89 6.58
N LYS A 377 23.71 -13.13 6.38
CA LYS A 377 24.57 -14.32 6.20
C LYS A 377 25.43 -14.24 4.95
N GLN A 378 24.88 -13.71 3.84
CA GLN A 378 25.66 -13.53 2.59
C GLN A 378 26.79 -12.52 2.77
N THR A 379 26.49 -11.37 3.39
CA THR A 379 27.49 -10.33 3.68
C THR A 379 28.59 -10.83 4.62
N HIS A 380 28.22 -11.55 5.68
CA HIS A 380 29.18 -12.13 6.61
C HIS A 380 30.09 -13.20 5.96
N ARG A 381 29.53 -14.05 5.07
CA ARG A 381 30.32 -15.00 4.28
C ARG A 381 31.31 -14.26 3.36
N GLY A 382 30.86 -13.22 2.68
CA GLY A 382 31.68 -12.38 1.82
C GLY A 382 32.84 -11.75 2.60
N MET A 383 32.55 -11.16 3.77
CA MET A 383 33.58 -10.56 4.65
C MET A 383 34.57 -11.60 5.16
N GLN A 384 34.11 -12.78 5.59
CA GLN A 384 35.01 -13.86 6.00
C GLN A 384 35.90 -14.36 4.85
N LEU A 385 35.38 -14.42 3.61
CA LEU A 385 36.19 -14.77 2.44
C LEU A 385 37.21 -13.69 2.12
N LEU A 386 36.82 -12.41 2.16
CA LEU A 386 37.74 -11.27 1.97
C LEU A 386 38.85 -11.24 3.02
N GLN A 387 38.51 -11.48 4.29
CA GLN A 387 39.51 -11.58 5.38
C GLN A 387 40.51 -12.74 5.15
N ARG A 388 40.08 -13.85 4.58
CA ARG A 388 40.96 -14.99 4.25
C ARG A 388 41.85 -14.73 3.03
N LEU A 389 41.42 -13.85 2.12
CA LEU A 389 42.12 -13.51 0.87
C LEU A 389 42.97 -12.25 1.00
N ALA A 390 42.73 -11.41 2.03
CA ALA A 390 43.50 -10.18 2.26
C ALA A 390 44.89 -10.50 2.76
N PRO A 391 45.95 -9.84 2.24
CA PRO A 391 47.30 -9.93 2.80
C PRO A 391 47.36 -9.45 4.24
N GLU A 392 48.16 -10.10 5.09
CA GLU A 392 48.23 -9.86 6.54
C GLU A 392 48.44 -8.37 6.94
N ASN A 393 48.93 -7.51 6.05
CA ASN A 393 49.18 -6.10 6.30
C ASN A 393 47.95 -5.16 6.11
N GLN A 394 46.76 -5.67 5.74
CA GLN A 394 45.53 -4.87 5.55
C GLN A 394 44.41 -5.24 6.52
N MET A 395 44.66 -6.07 7.51
CA MET A 395 43.64 -6.55 8.46
C MET A 395 43.02 -5.45 9.34
N SER A 396 43.67 -4.31 9.52
CA SER A 396 43.17 -3.22 10.40
C SER A 396 41.96 -2.44 9.82
N MET A 397 41.63 -2.60 8.55
CA MET A 397 40.46 -1.93 7.93
C MET A 397 39.14 -2.71 8.11
N PHE A 398 39.17 -3.96 8.60
CA PHE A 398 38.02 -4.83 8.70
C PHE A 398 37.63 -5.17 10.14
N ASP A 399 38.25 -4.55 11.14
CA ASP A 399 38.01 -4.83 12.56
C ASP A 399 36.70 -4.19 13.12
N GLU A 400 35.98 -3.37 12.32
CA GLU A 400 34.65 -2.90 12.67
C GLU A 400 33.58 -3.76 11.98
N VAL A 401 33.44 -5.00 12.41
CA VAL A 401 32.23 -5.79 12.14
C VAL A 401 31.10 -5.09 12.90
N PRO A 402 30.00 -4.66 12.21
CA PRO A 402 28.83 -4.21 12.94
C PRO A 402 28.31 -5.37 13.78
N VAL A 403 28.60 -5.29 15.06
CA VAL A 403 27.95 -6.16 16.07
C VAL A 403 26.45 -5.95 15.85
N LYS A 404 25.69 -7.05 15.72
CA LYS A 404 24.20 -6.97 15.76
C LYS A 404 23.86 -5.89 16.77
N PRO A 405 23.10 -4.84 16.41
CA PRO A 405 22.69 -3.87 17.41
C PRO A 405 21.98 -4.68 18.50
N LYS A 406 22.61 -4.81 19.68
CA LYS A 406 21.85 -5.14 20.85
C LYS A 406 20.79 -4.06 20.90
N LEU A 407 19.52 -4.44 20.76
CA LEU A 407 18.42 -3.56 21.09
C LEU A 407 18.71 -3.12 22.54
N THR A 408 19.33 -1.97 22.65
CA THR A 408 19.34 -1.27 23.91
C THR A 408 17.91 -0.74 23.95
N ILE A 409 17.06 -1.45 24.69
CA ILE A 409 15.80 -0.87 25.15
C ILE A 409 16.30 0.42 25.80
N VAL A 410 16.05 1.54 25.11
CA VAL A 410 16.26 2.86 25.69
C VAL A 410 15.25 2.91 26.79
N GLY A 411 15.61 2.41 27.95
CA GLY A 411 14.81 2.47 29.14
C GLY A 411 14.36 3.92 29.28
N GLY A 412 13.10 4.12 29.57
CA GLY A 412 12.57 5.44 29.81
C GLY A 412 13.48 6.25 30.72
N PRO A 413 13.42 7.56 30.71
CA PRO A 413 14.40 8.43 31.34
C PRO A 413 14.72 7.95 32.75
N SER A 414 16.00 7.76 33.05
CA SER A 414 16.46 7.25 34.35
C SER A 414 15.77 8.01 35.46
N ARG A 415 15.17 7.29 36.41
CA ARG A 415 14.40 7.88 37.52
C ARG A 415 15.18 9.00 38.23
N ASN A 416 16.51 8.95 38.25
CA ASN A 416 17.40 9.93 38.82
C ASN A 416 18.05 10.88 37.81
N GLY A 417 17.84 10.68 36.51
CA GLY A 417 18.33 11.54 35.42
C GLY A 417 17.55 12.86 35.29
N PRO A 418 18.06 13.81 34.51
CA PRO A 418 17.35 15.06 34.21
C PRO A 418 16.04 14.76 33.48
N CYS A 419 14.98 15.50 33.82
CA CYS A 419 13.67 15.30 33.19
C CYS A 419 13.68 15.74 31.71
N PRO A 420 13.18 14.93 30.75
CA PRO A 420 13.13 15.28 29.33
C PRO A 420 12.31 16.55 29.02
N CYS A 421 11.42 16.97 29.92
CA CYS A 421 10.61 18.19 29.78
C CYS A 421 11.44 19.50 29.87
N GLY A 422 12.75 19.42 30.06
CA GLY A 422 13.63 20.60 30.16
C GLY A 422 13.55 21.40 31.47
N SER A 423 12.80 20.91 32.50
CA SER A 423 12.60 21.60 33.78
C SER A 423 13.84 21.66 34.67
N GLY A 424 14.95 21.01 34.31
CA GLY A 424 16.16 20.90 35.13
C GLY A 424 16.02 20.02 36.39
N ARG A 425 14.84 19.45 36.66
CA ARG A 425 14.57 18.57 37.78
C ARG A 425 14.85 17.10 37.42
N LYS A 426 15.13 16.27 38.43
CA LYS A 426 15.22 14.81 38.22
C LYS A 426 13.86 14.25 37.79
N TYR A 427 13.82 13.28 36.87
CA TYR A 427 12.60 12.70 36.32
C TYR A 427 11.60 12.29 37.39
N LYS A 428 12.03 11.59 38.43
CA LYS A 428 11.18 11.15 39.57
C LYS A 428 10.51 12.31 40.35
N ASN A 429 11.03 13.51 40.24
CA ASN A 429 10.52 14.70 40.94
C ASN A 429 9.79 15.68 39.98
N CYS A 430 9.53 15.25 38.73
CA CYS A 430 8.86 16.02 37.70
C CYS A 430 7.82 15.16 36.98
N CYS A 431 8.03 14.75 35.74
CA CYS A 431 7.07 13.98 34.94
C CYS A 431 7.00 12.50 35.34
N GLY A 432 7.87 12.01 36.20
CA GLY A 432 7.86 10.64 36.71
C GLY A 432 7.33 10.51 38.15
N LYS A 433 6.49 11.49 38.60
CA LYS A 433 5.79 11.42 39.89
C LYS A 433 4.60 10.49 39.84
#